data_5b56833a88a8c621a3b685a2935925ec
#
_entry.id   5b56833a88a8c621a3b685a2935925ec
#
_cell.length_a   1.000
_cell.length_b   1.000
_cell.length_c   1.000
_cell.angle_alpha   90.00
_cell.angle_beta   90.00
_cell.angle_gamma   90.00
#
_symmetry.space_group_name_H-M   'P 1'
#
loop_
_entity.id
_entity.type
_entity.pdbx_description
1 polymer ?
#
loop_
_entity_poly.entity_id
_entity_poly.type
_entity_poly.pdbx_seq_one_letter_code
_entity_poly.pdbx_strand_id
1 'polypeptide(L)'
;MSEQRPLTPTLAHVRVRDCMHPGVYTCAPDDPLRHVATVMTSRRVHSVVITNGSGDRPIGMLSDLDVVTALASGAECTASEAAGTEPVAVSSDEPLRSAAQLMSEHGVSHLVVVDPASGYPVGVLSTLDIAAVYAEG
;
A
#
# COMPACT_ATOMS: atom_id res chain seq x y z
N MET A 1 24.85 29.92 -7.00
CA MET A 1 25.07 28.59 -6.41
C MET A 1 23.79 28.06 -5.88
N SER A 2 23.44 26.86 -6.26
CA SER A 2 22.23 26.26 -5.77
C SER A 2 22.42 25.73 -4.36
N GLU A 3 21.39 25.86 -3.57
CA GLU A 3 21.34 25.29 -2.24
C GLU A 3 21.14 23.81 -2.34
N GLN A 4 22.06 23.06 -1.80
CA GLN A 4 21.91 21.61 -1.71
C GLN A 4 21.19 21.30 -0.41
N ARG A 5 19.88 21.20 -0.48
CA ARG A 5 19.11 20.78 0.67
C ARG A 5 19.22 19.28 0.82
N PRO A 6 19.53 18.81 2.02
CA PRO A 6 19.45 17.38 2.26
C PRO A 6 18.01 16.93 2.03
N LEU A 7 17.79 16.02 1.12
CA LEU A 7 16.44 15.52 0.80
C LEU A 7 15.88 14.63 1.90
N THR A 8 16.78 14.06 2.69
CA THR A 8 16.41 12.98 3.59
C THR A 8 16.09 13.35 5.03
N PRO A 9 16.47 14.54 5.58
CA PRO A 9 16.17 14.81 6.98
C PRO A 9 14.70 14.71 7.32
N THR A 10 13.82 15.24 6.47
CA THR A 10 12.39 15.17 6.71
C THR A 10 11.91 13.73 6.70
N LEU A 11 12.31 12.95 5.69
CA LEU A 11 11.91 11.56 5.57
C LEU A 11 12.50 10.70 6.69
N ALA A 12 13.66 11.07 7.21
CA ALA A 12 14.30 10.33 8.29
C ALA A 12 13.64 10.57 9.66
N HIS A 13 13.00 11.72 9.83
CA HIS A 13 12.38 12.10 11.10
C HIS A 13 10.88 11.86 11.17
N VAL A 14 10.24 11.66 10.04
CA VAL A 14 8.81 11.40 9.97
C VAL A 14 8.60 9.87 9.92
N ARG A 15 7.67 9.38 10.72
CA ARG A 15 7.34 7.96 10.76
C ARG A 15 6.25 7.63 9.77
N VAL A 16 6.26 6.38 9.33
CA VAL A 16 5.23 5.86 8.42
C VAL A 16 3.83 6.12 8.98
N ARG A 17 3.61 5.86 10.27
CA ARG A 17 2.29 6.05 10.90
C ARG A 17 1.78 7.49 10.84
N ASP A 18 2.67 8.46 10.71
CA ASP A 18 2.28 9.87 10.65
C ASP A 18 1.79 10.28 9.27
N CYS A 19 2.03 9.46 8.25
CA CYS A 19 1.74 9.79 6.85
C CYS A 19 0.79 8.80 6.19
N MET A 20 0.63 7.60 6.75
CA MET A 20 -0.23 6.57 6.17
C MET A 20 -1.70 6.98 6.23
N HIS A 21 -2.49 6.39 5.35
CA HIS A 21 -3.94 6.40 5.50
C HIS A 21 -4.27 5.33 6.53
N PRO A 22 -4.87 5.70 7.67
CA PRO A 22 -5.17 4.73 8.72
C PRO A 22 -6.31 3.80 8.32
N GLY A 23 -6.22 2.57 8.78
CA GLY A 23 -7.19 1.54 8.45
C GLY A 23 -6.95 0.94 7.07
N VAL A 24 -7.53 -0.22 6.85
CA VAL A 24 -7.46 -0.91 5.57
C VAL A 24 -8.83 -1.46 5.22
N TYR A 25 -9.12 -1.53 3.92
CA TYR A 25 -10.24 -2.32 3.43
C TYR A 25 -9.68 -3.64 2.96
N THR A 26 -10.35 -4.72 3.31
CA THR A 26 -9.84 -6.06 3.05
C THR A 26 -10.79 -6.85 2.18
N CYS A 27 -10.24 -7.86 1.54
CA CYS A 27 -11.00 -8.87 0.83
C CYS A 27 -10.37 -10.23 1.05
N ALA A 28 -11.10 -11.29 0.70
CA ALA A 28 -10.58 -12.65 0.77
C ALA A 28 -9.85 -12.99 -0.54
N PRO A 29 -8.90 -13.95 -0.51
CA PRO A 29 -8.15 -14.33 -1.71
C PRO A 29 -9.03 -14.78 -2.87
N ASP A 30 -10.14 -15.45 -2.57
CA ASP A 30 -11.04 -15.99 -3.58
C ASP A 30 -12.19 -15.06 -3.94
N ASP A 31 -12.22 -13.86 -3.39
CA ASP A 31 -13.24 -12.88 -3.77
C ASP A 31 -13.11 -12.54 -5.25
N PRO A 32 -14.25 -12.41 -5.95
CA PRO A 32 -14.20 -12.04 -7.37
C PRO A 32 -13.67 -10.60 -7.52
N LEU A 33 -12.97 -10.38 -8.61
CA LEU A 33 -12.36 -9.07 -8.88
C LEU A 33 -13.42 -7.95 -8.87
N ARG A 34 -14.64 -8.25 -9.32
CA ARG A 34 -15.73 -7.29 -9.29
C ARG A 34 -16.05 -6.80 -7.88
N HIS A 35 -15.96 -7.69 -6.90
CA HIS A 35 -16.15 -7.30 -5.50
C HIS A 35 -15.06 -6.31 -5.05
N VAL A 36 -13.81 -6.59 -5.42
CA VAL A 36 -12.69 -5.69 -5.10
C VAL A 36 -12.92 -4.32 -5.73
N ALA A 37 -13.30 -4.29 -6.99
CA ALA A 37 -13.59 -3.04 -7.69
C ALA A 37 -14.73 -2.27 -7.01
N THR A 38 -15.75 -2.97 -6.54
CA THR A 38 -16.86 -2.35 -5.81
C THR A 38 -16.40 -1.71 -4.51
N VAL A 39 -15.53 -2.40 -3.76
CA VAL A 39 -14.95 -1.84 -2.54
C VAL A 39 -14.17 -0.57 -2.86
N MET A 40 -13.32 -0.62 -3.88
CA MET A 40 -12.51 0.54 -4.26
C MET A 40 -13.36 1.75 -4.63
N THR A 41 -14.39 1.54 -5.43
CA THR A 41 -15.20 2.66 -5.92
C THR A 41 -16.15 3.19 -4.84
N SER A 42 -16.74 2.32 -4.04
CA SER A 42 -17.67 2.76 -2.99
C SER A 42 -16.95 3.44 -1.83
N ARG A 43 -15.72 3.05 -1.56
CA ARG A 43 -14.91 3.62 -0.48
C ARG A 43 -13.93 4.69 -0.96
N ARG A 44 -13.81 4.86 -2.26
CA ARG A 44 -12.88 5.82 -2.88
C ARG A 44 -11.45 5.58 -2.44
N VAL A 45 -11.05 4.32 -2.48
CA VAL A 45 -9.68 3.92 -2.15
C VAL A 45 -9.00 3.33 -3.38
N HIS A 46 -7.68 3.43 -3.41
CA HIS A 46 -6.87 2.97 -4.54
C HIS A 46 -6.23 1.61 -4.31
N SER A 47 -6.46 1.02 -3.15
CA SER A 47 -5.91 -0.28 -2.82
C SER A 47 -6.79 -1.03 -1.83
N VAL A 48 -6.72 -2.36 -1.89
CA VAL A 48 -7.43 -3.26 -1.00
C VAL A 48 -6.44 -4.33 -0.56
N VAL A 49 -6.45 -4.67 0.71
CA VAL A 49 -5.54 -5.66 1.28
C VAL A 49 -6.22 -7.02 1.29
N ILE A 50 -5.49 -8.05 0.89
CA ILE A 50 -6.00 -9.41 0.90
C ILE A 50 -5.58 -10.09 2.21
N THR A 51 -6.54 -10.62 2.93
CA THR A 51 -6.30 -11.38 4.15
C THR A 51 -7.15 -12.64 4.15
N ASN A 52 -6.74 -13.64 4.95
CA ASN A 52 -7.54 -14.86 5.13
C ASN A 52 -8.68 -14.65 6.13
N GLY A 53 -8.64 -13.55 6.88
CA GLY A 53 -9.69 -13.23 7.83
C GLY A 53 -9.41 -11.90 8.50
N SER A 54 -10.42 -11.40 9.21
CA SER A 54 -10.31 -10.12 9.92
C SER A 54 -9.20 -10.18 10.95
N GLY A 55 -8.28 -9.22 10.91
CA GLY A 55 -7.16 -9.15 11.84
C GLY A 55 -5.98 -10.05 11.49
N ASP A 56 -6.05 -10.79 10.39
CA ASP A 56 -4.94 -11.61 9.95
C ASP A 56 -3.89 -10.78 9.23
N ARG A 57 -2.69 -11.35 9.11
CA ARG A 57 -1.61 -10.72 8.38
C ARG A 57 -1.96 -10.61 6.91
N PRO A 58 -1.48 -9.56 6.24
CA PRO A 58 -1.75 -9.41 4.80
C PRO A 58 -1.04 -10.48 4.00
N ILE A 59 -1.76 -11.06 3.05
CA ILE A 59 -1.20 -12.05 2.12
C ILE A 59 -1.15 -11.53 0.70
N GLY A 60 -1.72 -10.37 0.44
CA GLY A 60 -1.68 -9.73 -0.86
C GLY A 60 -2.19 -8.32 -0.77
N MET A 61 -2.03 -7.60 -1.86
CA MET A 61 -2.55 -6.24 -1.99
C MET A 61 -2.88 -5.99 -3.46
N LEU A 62 -4.03 -5.37 -3.69
CA LEU A 62 -4.45 -4.96 -5.01
C LEU A 62 -4.49 -3.45 -5.09
N SER A 63 -3.87 -2.90 -6.12
CA SER A 63 -4.06 -1.50 -6.48
C SER A 63 -5.11 -1.40 -7.59
N ASP A 64 -5.57 -0.18 -7.85
CA ASP A 64 -6.47 0.05 -8.97
C ASP A 64 -5.81 -0.32 -10.31
N LEU A 65 -4.50 -0.14 -10.43
CA LEU A 65 -3.78 -0.58 -11.63
C LEU A 65 -3.82 -2.10 -11.79
N ASP A 66 -3.73 -2.85 -10.70
CA ASP A 66 -3.84 -4.31 -10.75
C ASP A 66 -5.19 -4.75 -11.31
N VAL A 67 -6.26 -4.07 -10.90
CA VAL A 67 -7.61 -4.34 -11.40
C VAL A 67 -7.67 -4.07 -12.90
N VAL A 68 -7.18 -2.91 -13.33
CA VAL A 68 -7.19 -2.53 -14.75
C VAL A 68 -6.36 -3.50 -15.58
N THR A 69 -5.20 -3.91 -15.07
CA THR A 69 -4.34 -4.87 -15.77
C THR A 69 -5.04 -6.22 -15.95
N ALA A 70 -5.72 -6.69 -14.92
CA ALA A 70 -6.48 -7.94 -15.02
C ALA A 70 -7.62 -7.83 -16.03
N LEU A 71 -8.33 -6.70 -16.04
CA LEU A 71 -9.41 -6.46 -17.00
C LEU A 71 -8.89 -6.41 -18.43
N ALA A 72 -7.70 -5.84 -18.63
CA ALA A 72 -7.09 -5.75 -19.95
C ALA A 72 -6.75 -7.13 -20.52
N SER A 73 -6.48 -8.10 -19.64
CA SER A 73 -6.21 -9.48 -20.08
C SER A 73 -7.48 -10.23 -20.51
N GLY A 74 -8.65 -9.68 -20.17
CA GLY A 74 -9.94 -10.26 -20.57
C GLY A 74 -10.40 -11.45 -19.74
N ALA A 75 -9.66 -11.81 -18.72
CA ALA A 75 -10.00 -12.97 -17.90
C ALA A 75 -10.73 -12.55 -16.63
N GLU A 76 -11.76 -13.30 -16.27
CA GLU A 76 -12.35 -13.21 -14.95
C GLU A 76 -11.37 -13.87 -13.98
N CYS A 77 -11.10 -13.21 -12.86
CA CYS A 77 -10.16 -13.75 -11.90
C CYS A 77 -10.54 -13.37 -10.48
N THR A 78 -9.88 -14.01 -9.54
CA THR A 78 -10.03 -13.73 -8.12
C THR A 78 -9.06 -12.62 -7.71
N ALA A 79 -9.28 -12.08 -6.51
CA ALA A 79 -8.40 -11.08 -5.92
C ALA A 79 -6.95 -11.59 -5.88
N SER A 80 -6.75 -12.82 -5.43
CA SER A 80 -5.41 -13.41 -5.32
C SER A 80 -4.71 -13.53 -6.68
N GLU A 81 -5.45 -13.93 -7.70
CA GLU A 81 -4.90 -14.05 -9.05
C GLU A 81 -4.50 -12.69 -9.62
N ALA A 82 -5.32 -11.67 -9.39
CA ALA A 82 -5.05 -10.32 -9.87
C ALA A 82 -3.87 -9.67 -9.14
N ALA A 83 -3.70 -9.96 -7.86
CA ALA A 83 -2.59 -9.41 -7.07
C ALA A 83 -1.24 -9.93 -7.53
N GLY A 84 -1.16 -11.19 -7.89
CA GLY A 84 0.02 -11.80 -8.51
C GLY A 84 1.22 -12.00 -7.62
N THR A 85 1.55 -11.07 -6.76
CA THR A 85 2.76 -11.11 -5.93
C THR A 85 2.43 -10.89 -4.47
N GLU A 86 3.40 -11.24 -3.61
CA GLU A 86 3.26 -10.97 -2.18
C GLU A 86 3.23 -9.47 -1.93
N PRO A 87 2.52 -9.04 -0.89
CA PRO A 87 2.47 -7.62 -0.54
C PRO A 87 3.82 -7.18 0.01
N VAL A 88 4.20 -5.95 -0.31
CA VAL A 88 5.36 -5.34 0.32
C VAL A 88 4.84 -4.58 1.55
N ALA A 89 5.35 -4.95 2.71
CA ALA A 89 4.90 -4.40 3.99
C ALA A 89 5.98 -3.58 4.65
N VAL A 90 5.56 -2.59 5.41
CA VAL A 90 6.45 -1.76 6.21
C VAL A 90 5.84 -1.57 7.59
N SER A 91 6.67 -1.55 8.61
CA SER A 91 6.19 -1.31 9.98
C SER A 91 5.78 0.16 10.15
N SER A 92 4.73 0.37 10.94
CA SER A 92 4.20 1.72 11.19
C SER A 92 5.18 2.63 11.92
N ASP A 93 6.14 2.08 12.65
CA ASP A 93 7.13 2.88 13.38
C ASP A 93 8.44 3.10 12.63
N GLU A 94 8.56 2.58 11.42
CA GLU A 94 9.72 2.83 10.57
C GLU A 94 9.74 4.29 10.11
N PRO A 95 10.94 4.85 9.88
CA PRO A 95 11.01 6.17 9.25
C PRO A 95 10.50 6.10 7.80
N LEU A 96 9.94 7.19 7.35
CA LEU A 96 9.36 7.26 6.00
C LEU A 96 10.39 6.97 4.92
N ARG A 97 11.65 7.28 5.19
CA ARG A 97 12.75 6.97 4.28
C ARG A 97 12.84 5.47 3.97
N SER A 98 12.63 4.63 4.98
CA SER A 98 12.65 3.17 4.77
C SER A 98 11.54 2.74 3.83
N ALA A 99 10.35 3.34 3.95
CA ALA A 99 9.25 3.05 3.05
C ALA A 99 9.58 3.49 1.62
N ALA A 100 10.19 4.66 1.45
CA ALA A 100 10.59 5.13 0.13
C ALA A 100 11.58 4.16 -0.53
N GLN A 101 12.53 3.64 0.24
CA GLN A 101 13.48 2.65 -0.26
C GLN A 101 12.79 1.37 -0.69
N LEU A 102 11.85 0.87 0.12
CA LEU A 102 11.09 -0.34 -0.23
C LEU A 102 10.31 -0.18 -1.52
N MET A 103 9.64 0.96 -1.68
CA MET A 103 8.88 1.23 -2.90
C MET A 103 9.78 1.24 -4.13
N SER A 104 10.94 1.89 -4.00
CA SER A 104 11.90 1.98 -5.10
C SER A 104 12.48 0.62 -5.45
N GLU A 105 12.89 -0.16 -4.46
CA GLU A 105 13.48 -1.47 -4.66
C GLU A 105 12.51 -2.47 -5.29
N HIS A 106 11.24 -2.41 -4.88
CA HIS A 106 10.23 -3.35 -5.36
C HIS A 106 9.42 -2.83 -6.55
N GLY A 107 9.60 -1.56 -6.91
CA GLY A 107 8.87 -0.97 -8.03
C GLY A 107 7.37 -0.90 -7.76
N VAL A 108 6.98 -0.64 -6.53
CA VAL A 108 5.56 -0.59 -6.14
C VAL A 108 5.18 0.82 -5.73
N SER A 109 3.90 1.14 -5.89
CA SER A 109 3.36 2.47 -5.57
C SER A 109 2.62 2.52 -4.25
N HIS A 110 2.40 1.37 -3.62
CA HIS A 110 1.68 1.24 -2.37
C HIS A 110 2.36 0.21 -1.48
N LEU A 111 2.35 0.46 -0.18
CA LEU A 111 2.81 -0.49 0.83
C LEU A 111 1.68 -0.75 1.81
N VAL A 112 1.60 -1.98 2.29
CA VAL A 112 0.78 -2.29 3.45
C VAL A 112 1.56 -1.86 4.69
N VAL A 113 0.94 -1.08 5.55
CA VAL A 113 1.54 -0.70 6.83
C VAL A 113 1.04 -1.66 7.89
N VAL A 114 1.97 -2.28 8.59
CA VAL A 114 1.65 -3.26 9.62
C VAL A 114 2.06 -2.77 11.01
N ASP A 115 1.34 -3.22 12.02
CA ASP A 115 1.71 -2.98 13.39
C ASP A 115 2.95 -3.81 13.72
N PRO A 116 4.00 -3.22 14.31
CA PRO A 116 5.25 -3.95 14.55
C PRO A 116 5.11 -5.08 15.55
N ALA A 117 4.14 -5.01 16.46
CA ALA A 117 3.95 -6.05 17.47
C ALA A 117 3.13 -7.23 16.93
N SER A 118 2.07 -6.98 16.20
CA SER A 118 1.14 -8.02 15.74
C SER A 118 1.36 -8.46 14.30
N GLY A 119 1.91 -7.58 13.47
CA GLY A 119 2.01 -7.81 12.03
C GLY A 119 0.69 -7.60 11.30
N TYR A 120 -0.35 -7.13 11.98
CA TYR A 120 -1.65 -6.89 11.37
C TYR A 120 -1.63 -5.60 10.56
N PRO A 121 -2.37 -5.54 9.46
CA PRO A 121 -2.42 -4.32 8.66
C PRO A 121 -3.17 -3.21 9.41
N VAL A 122 -2.56 -2.05 9.47
CA VAL A 122 -3.12 -0.87 10.15
C VAL A 122 -3.30 0.31 9.23
N GLY A 123 -2.78 0.26 8.01
CA GLY A 123 -2.91 1.33 7.06
C GLY A 123 -2.28 1.02 5.73
N VAL A 124 -2.34 2.00 4.84
CA VAL A 124 -1.73 1.93 3.51
C VAL A 124 -0.93 3.20 3.30
N LEU A 125 0.24 3.07 2.71
CA LEU A 125 1.09 4.20 2.34
C LEU A 125 1.30 4.18 0.84
N SER A 126 1.10 5.33 0.20
CA SER A 126 1.29 5.48 -1.23
C SER A 126 2.49 6.37 -1.56
N THR A 127 2.94 6.28 -2.81
CA THR A 127 3.98 7.19 -3.31
C THR A 127 3.56 8.65 -3.19
N LEU A 128 2.27 8.94 -3.38
CA LEU A 128 1.77 10.31 -3.25
C LEU A 128 1.89 10.81 -1.81
N ASP A 129 1.68 9.95 -0.82
CA ASP A 129 1.83 10.32 0.58
C ASP A 129 3.27 10.78 0.89
N ILE A 130 4.25 10.05 0.35
CA ILE A 130 5.66 10.40 0.54
C ILE A 130 5.99 11.69 -0.20
N ALA A 131 5.52 11.82 -1.43
CA ALA A 131 5.74 13.02 -2.23
C ALA A 131 5.17 14.26 -1.52
N ALA A 132 4.02 14.12 -0.87
CA ALA A 132 3.39 15.22 -0.14
C ALA A 132 4.25 15.68 1.03
N VAL A 133 4.83 14.75 1.77
CA VAL A 133 5.73 15.09 2.88
C VAL A 133 6.97 15.83 2.37
N TYR A 134 7.55 15.35 1.29
CA TYR A 134 8.71 16.00 0.69
C TYR A 134 8.37 17.41 0.21
N ALA A 135 7.20 17.59 -0.39
CA ALA A 135 6.80 18.89 -0.93
C ALA A 135 6.59 19.94 0.17
N GLU A 136 6.16 19.50 1.34
CA GLU A 136 5.93 20.40 2.48
C GLU A 136 7.19 20.69 3.28
N GLY A 137 8.14 19.82 3.21
CA GLY A 137 9.38 19.92 3.96
C GLY A 137 10.44 20.70 3.24
#